data_3e5e61d3271493239b53bcefead42cc0
#
_entry.id   3e5e61d3271493239b53bcefead42cc0
#
_cell.length_a   1.000
_cell.length_b   1.000
_cell.length_c   1.000
_cell.angle_alpha   90.00
_cell.angle_beta   90.00
_cell.angle_gamma   90.00
#
_symmetry.space_group_name_H-M   'P 1'
#
loop_
_entity.id
_entity.type
_entity.pdbx_description
1 polymer ?
#
loop_
_entity_poly.entity_id
_entity_poly.type
_entity_poly.pdbx_seq_one_letter_code
_entity_poly.pdbx_strand_id
1 'polypeptide(L)'
;MAKKITGYVKLQIPAGKATPAPPVGPALGQHGVNIMGFCKEFNERTAKDTGLIIPVVITIYGDRSFSFITKTPPAAVLLKKACKIESGSGKPNKEKVAKITMEEVRKIAELKMPDLNASSVESAASMIAGTARSMGIVVED
;
A
#
# COMPACT_ATOMS: atom_id res chain seq x y z
N MET A 1 -22.61 5.00 -21.61
CA MET A 1 -23.29 3.97 -20.80
C MET A 1 -22.36 3.44 -19.74
N ALA A 2 -22.90 3.17 -18.55
CA ALA A 2 -22.11 2.57 -17.49
C ALA A 2 -21.76 1.12 -17.85
N LYS A 3 -20.49 0.77 -17.76
CA LYS A 3 -20.03 -0.59 -18.02
C LYS A 3 -20.36 -1.47 -16.80
N LYS A 4 -20.72 -2.71 -17.07
CA LYS A 4 -21.01 -3.66 -16.01
C LYS A 4 -19.69 -4.13 -15.38
N ILE A 5 -19.60 -4.01 -14.06
CA ILE A 5 -18.42 -4.46 -13.32
C ILE A 5 -18.51 -5.98 -13.15
N THR A 6 -17.47 -6.70 -13.59
CA THR A 6 -17.38 -8.15 -13.45
C THR A 6 -16.56 -8.58 -12.23
N GLY A 7 -15.67 -7.70 -11.75
CA GLY A 7 -14.89 -8.03 -10.57
C GLY A 7 -13.93 -6.95 -10.17
N TYR A 8 -13.32 -7.17 -9.01
CA TYR A 8 -12.27 -6.30 -8.47
C TYR A 8 -11.04 -7.13 -8.17
N VAL A 9 -9.87 -6.55 -8.43
CA VAL A 9 -8.59 -7.16 -8.07
C VAL A 9 -7.83 -6.17 -7.21
N LYS A 10 -7.39 -6.62 -6.04
CA LYS A 10 -6.58 -5.80 -5.13
C LYS A 10 -5.17 -6.36 -5.08
N LEU A 11 -4.19 -5.52 -5.37
CA LEU A 11 -2.78 -5.93 -5.41
C LEU A 11 -1.92 -4.91 -4.69
N GLN A 12 -0.75 -5.34 -4.25
CA GLN A 12 0.31 -4.47 -3.75
C GLN A 12 1.51 -4.64 -4.67
N ILE A 13 1.90 -3.58 -5.34
CA ILE A 13 2.94 -3.63 -6.37
C ILE A 13 3.98 -2.56 -6.06
N PRO A 14 5.28 -2.87 -6.14
CA PRO A 14 6.32 -1.85 -6.02
C PRO A 14 6.13 -0.75 -7.08
N ALA A 15 6.20 0.51 -6.65
CA ALA A 15 5.98 1.65 -7.54
C ALA A 15 6.99 1.65 -8.68
N GLY A 16 6.49 1.84 -9.89
CA GLY A 16 7.32 1.89 -11.09
C GLY A 16 7.88 0.54 -11.55
N LYS A 17 7.51 -0.55 -10.89
CA LYS A 17 8.06 -1.89 -11.15
C LYS A 17 6.99 -2.95 -11.45
N ALA A 18 5.82 -2.54 -11.92
CA ALA A 18 4.81 -3.50 -12.33
C ALA A 18 5.27 -4.28 -13.57
N THR A 19 5.17 -5.60 -13.49
CA THR A 19 5.57 -6.51 -14.58
C THR A 19 4.48 -7.56 -14.80
N PRO A 20 4.44 -8.21 -15.97
CA PRO A 20 3.51 -9.32 -16.20
C PRO A 20 3.76 -10.57 -15.34
N ALA A 21 4.89 -10.60 -14.64
CA ALA A 21 5.21 -11.70 -13.74
C ALA A 21 4.27 -11.71 -12.52
N PRO A 22 4.16 -12.84 -11.78
CA PRO A 22 3.37 -12.87 -10.56
C PRO A 22 3.78 -11.73 -9.60
N PRO A 23 2.84 -11.11 -8.83
CA PRO A 23 1.43 -11.50 -8.71
C PRO A 23 0.48 -10.88 -9.74
N VAL A 24 0.95 -9.97 -10.60
CA VAL A 24 0.10 -9.19 -11.51
C VAL A 24 -0.47 -10.07 -12.63
N GLY A 25 0.39 -10.84 -13.29
CA GLY A 25 0.00 -11.66 -14.42
C GLY A 25 -1.15 -12.62 -14.13
N PRO A 26 -1.00 -13.54 -13.15
CA PRO A 26 -2.07 -14.47 -12.82
C PRO A 26 -3.36 -13.81 -12.37
N ALA A 27 -3.27 -12.73 -11.58
CA ALA A 27 -4.43 -12.03 -11.06
C ALA A 27 -5.27 -11.39 -12.17
N LEU A 28 -4.62 -10.72 -13.13
CA LEU A 28 -5.30 -10.08 -14.25
C LEU A 28 -5.61 -11.03 -15.39
N GLY A 29 -4.78 -12.04 -15.60
CA GLY A 29 -4.97 -13.03 -16.64
C GLY A 29 -6.27 -13.82 -16.51
N GLN A 30 -6.69 -14.10 -15.28
CA GLN A 30 -7.96 -14.80 -15.00
C GLN A 30 -9.17 -14.00 -15.52
N HIS A 31 -9.04 -12.68 -15.60
CA HIS A 31 -10.11 -11.80 -16.04
C HIS A 31 -9.99 -11.38 -17.50
N GLY A 32 -8.95 -11.84 -18.19
CA GLY A 32 -8.72 -11.51 -19.59
C GLY A 32 -8.35 -10.05 -19.84
N VAL A 33 -7.79 -9.38 -18.85
CA VAL A 33 -7.39 -7.97 -18.93
C VAL A 33 -6.02 -7.85 -19.60
N ASN A 34 -5.80 -6.73 -20.30
CA ASN A 34 -4.51 -6.43 -20.93
C ASN A 34 -3.46 -6.10 -19.85
N ILE A 35 -2.65 -7.08 -19.49
CA ILE A 35 -1.65 -6.98 -18.44
C ILE A 35 -0.58 -5.93 -18.77
N MET A 36 -0.10 -5.92 -20.00
CA MET A 36 0.94 -4.97 -20.42
C MET A 36 0.45 -3.53 -20.35
N GLY A 37 -0.79 -3.28 -20.78
CA GLY A 37 -1.41 -1.95 -20.70
C GLY A 37 -1.52 -1.47 -19.25
N PHE A 38 -1.93 -2.34 -18.35
CA PHE A 38 -2.00 -2.04 -16.93
C PHE A 38 -0.61 -1.72 -16.36
N CYS A 39 0.38 -2.55 -16.62
CA CYS A 39 1.74 -2.34 -16.11
C CYS A 39 2.31 -1.00 -16.55
N LYS A 40 2.11 -0.64 -17.83
CA LYS A 40 2.57 0.63 -18.37
C LYS A 40 1.92 1.82 -17.67
N GLU A 41 0.59 1.82 -17.56
CA GLU A 41 -0.12 2.91 -16.88
C GLU A 41 0.24 3.02 -15.40
N PHE A 42 0.33 1.90 -14.70
CA PHE A 42 0.72 1.87 -13.30
C PHE A 42 2.12 2.45 -13.11
N ASN A 43 3.07 2.00 -13.91
CA ASN A 43 4.45 2.48 -13.82
C ASN A 43 4.54 3.98 -14.08
N GLU A 44 3.80 4.51 -15.05
CA GLU A 44 3.75 5.95 -15.33
C GLU A 44 3.17 6.73 -14.14
N ARG A 45 2.07 6.26 -13.57
CA ARG A 45 1.41 6.94 -12.43
C ARG A 45 2.23 6.89 -11.14
N THR A 46 3.01 5.83 -10.94
CA THR A 46 3.77 5.62 -9.71
C THR A 46 5.26 5.92 -9.84
N ALA A 47 5.69 6.47 -10.97
CA ALA A 47 7.11 6.77 -11.21
C ALA A 47 7.72 7.68 -10.14
N LYS A 48 6.93 8.59 -9.58
CA LYS A 48 7.36 9.51 -8.53
C LYS A 48 7.54 8.84 -7.17
N ASP A 49 6.89 7.72 -6.96
CA ASP A 49 6.86 7.00 -5.69
C ASP A 49 7.76 5.77 -5.68
N THR A 50 8.73 5.72 -6.58
CA THR A 50 9.67 4.60 -6.72
C THR A 50 10.32 4.27 -5.37
N GLY A 51 10.34 2.99 -5.04
CA GLY A 51 10.87 2.50 -3.76
C GLY A 51 9.81 2.26 -2.70
N LEU A 52 8.55 2.61 -2.98
CA LEU A 52 7.41 2.32 -2.10
C LEU A 52 6.54 1.22 -2.71
N ILE A 53 5.85 0.49 -1.85
CA ILE A 53 4.84 -0.47 -2.31
C ILE A 53 3.51 0.26 -2.35
N ILE A 54 2.86 0.24 -3.51
CA ILE A 54 1.60 0.95 -3.73
C ILE A 54 0.45 -0.06 -3.82
N PRO A 55 -0.54 0.01 -2.93
CA PRO A 55 -1.76 -0.76 -3.08
C PRO A 55 -2.58 -0.24 -4.25
N VAL A 56 -3.09 -1.13 -5.07
CA VAL A 56 -3.92 -0.78 -6.21
C VAL A 56 -5.21 -1.60 -6.19
N VAL A 57 -6.33 -0.94 -6.47
CA VAL A 57 -7.62 -1.59 -6.64
C VAL A 57 -8.01 -1.47 -8.10
N ILE A 58 -8.10 -2.60 -8.78
CA ILE A 58 -8.41 -2.67 -10.21
C ILE A 58 -9.87 -3.09 -10.36
N THR A 59 -10.66 -2.28 -11.06
CA THR A 59 -12.04 -2.60 -11.39
C THR A 59 -12.09 -3.16 -12.80
N ILE A 60 -12.65 -4.35 -12.96
CA ILE A 60 -12.72 -5.04 -14.25
C ILE A 60 -14.16 -4.99 -14.76
N TYR A 61 -14.30 -4.60 -16.00
CA TYR A 61 -15.60 -4.46 -16.66
C TYR A 61 -15.90 -5.63 -17.60
N GLY A 62 -17.18 -5.78 -17.96
CA GLY A 62 -17.62 -6.91 -18.79
C GLY A 62 -17.05 -6.95 -20.21
N ASP A 63 -16.59 -5.83 -20.71
CA ASP A 63 -15.93 -5.72 -22.03
C ASP A 63 -14.42 -5.98 -21.97
N ARG A 64 -13.92 -6.48 -20.82
CA ARG A 64 -12.51 -6.73 -20.54
C ARG A 64 -11.66 -5.47 -20.41
N SER A 65 -12.28 -4.30 -20.36
CA SER A 65 -11.58 -3.08 -20.00
C SER A 65 -11.41 -3.02 -18.48
N PHE A 66 -10.53 -2.13 -18.05
CA PHE A 66 -10.27 -1.95 -16.62
C PHE A 66 -10.06 -0.50 -16.28
N SER A 67 -10.28 -0.18 -15.02
CA SER A 67 -9.82 1.07 -14.42
C SER A 67 -9.17 0.72 -13.09
N PHE A 68 -8.26 1.56 -12.62
CA PHE A 68 -7.63 1.31 -11.34
C PHE A 68 -7.40 2.60 -10.57
N ILE A 69 -7.38 2.47 -9.26
CA ILE A 69 -7.01 3.54 -8.35
C ILE A 69 -5.83 3.09 -7.52
N THR A 70 -4.89 4.00 -7.30
CA THR A 70 -3.76 3.76 -6.40
C THR A 70 -4.07 4.38 -5.05
N LYS A 71 -3.67 3.72 -3.98
CA LYS A 71 -3.83 4.21 -2.61
C LYS A 71 -2.47 4.58 -2.03
N THR A 72 -2.47 5.18 -0.86
CA THR A 72 -1.23 5.48 -0.16
C THR A 72 -0.51 4.18 0.23
N PRO A 73 0.82 4.18 0.36
CA PRO A 73 1.55 2.98 0.78
C PRO A 73 1.02 2.43 2.09
N PRO A 74 1.09 1.09 2.32
CA PRO A 74 0.67 0.52 3.60
C PRO A 74 1.45 1.13 4.77
N ALA A 75 0.78 1.28 5.92
CA ALA A 75 1.41 1.84 7.12
C ALA A 75 2.69 1.09 7.50
N ALA A 76 2.69 -0.24 7.37
CA ALA A 76 3.85 -1.06 7.65
C ALA A 76 5.06 -0.69 6.78
N VAL A 77 4.85 -0.42 5.51
CA VAL A 77 5.92 -0.02 4.58
C VAL A 77 6.48 1.36 4.96
N LEU A 78 5.60 2.29 5.28
CA LEU A 78 6.00 3.64 5.70
C LEU A 78 6.79 3.60 7.01
N LEU A 79 6.37 2.78 7.96
CA LEU A 79 7.07 2.59 9.23
C LEU A 79 8.46 1.97 9.04
N LYS A 80 8.57 0.95 8.20
CA LYS A 80 9.86 0.33 7.88
C LYS A 80 10.81 1.34 7.25
N LYS A 81 10.33 2.16 6.35
CA LYS A 81 11.13 3.20 5.70
C LYS A 81 11.58 4.26 6.70
N ALA A 82 10.67 4.72 7.57
CA ALA A 82 10.99 5.71 8.60
C ALA A 82 12.03 5.20 9.60
N CYS A 83 11.95 3.93 9.96
CA CYS A 83 12.88 3.28 10.89
C CYS A 83 14.13 2.72 10.21
N LYS A 84 14.21 2.77 8.88
CA LYS A 84 15.31 2.24 8.07
C LYS A 84 15.56 0.76 8.29
N ILE A 85 14.48 -0.02 8.42
CA ILE A 85 14.54 -1.48 8.58
C ILE A 85 13.90 -2.17 7.37
N GLU A 86 14.35 -3.38 7.07
CA GLU A 86 13.83 -4.16 5.95
C GLU A 86 12.58 -4.95 6.31
N SER A 87 12.51 -5.42 7.53
CA SER A 87 11.38 -6.22 8.00
C SER A 87 11.08 -5.96 9.48
N GLY A 88 9.83 -6.22 9.84
CA GLY A 88 9.40 -6.15 11.24
C GLY A 88 9.84 -7.38 12.03
N SER A 89 9.57 -7.38 13.34
CA SER A 89 9.89 -8.48 14.23
C SER A 89 8.93 -9.66 14.03
N GLY A 90 9.48 -10.86 14.06
CA GLY A 90 8.68 -12.09 14.10
C GLY A 90 8.05 -12.34 15.49
N LYS A 91 8.58 -11.68 16.51
CA LYS A 91 8.08 -11.78 17.89
C LYS A 91 7.96 -10.38 18.50
N PRO A 92 7.01 -9.55 18.03
CA PRO A 92 6.97 -8.12 18.38
C PRO A 92 6.76 -7.84 19.86
N ASN A 93 6.17 -8.76 20.60
CA ASN A 93 5.98 -8.61 22.05
C ASN A 93 7.25 -8.89 22.86
N LYS A 94 8.22 -9.58 22.27
CA LYS A 94 9.46 -9.98 22.95
C LYS A 94 10.69 -9.30 22.35
N GLU A 95 10.74 -9.21 21.03
CA GLU A 95 11.88 -8.65 20.30
C GLU A 95 11.49 -7.34 19.64
N LYS A 96 12.12 -6.24 20.03
CA LYS A 96 11.93 -4.93 19.44
C LYS A 96 13.04 -4.68 18.42
N VAL A 97 12.69 -4.24 17.22
CA VAL A 97 13.64 -4.08 16.11
C VAL A 97 13.99 -2.63 15.84
N ALA A 98 13.16 -1.68 16.28
CA ALA A 98 13.38 -0.26 16.04
C ALA A 98 12.59 0.60 17.03
N LYS A 99 12.86 1.90 16.98
CA LYS A 99 12.12 2.92 17.75
C LYS A 99 11.69 4.04 16.81
N ILE A 100 10.54 4.62 17.07
CA ILE A 100 10.01 5.74 16.30
C ILE A 100 9.40 6.75 17.27
N THR A 101 9.50 8.03 16.94
CA THR A 101 8.88 9.09 17.76
C THR A 101 7.42 9.31 17.35
N MET A 102 6.62 9.82 18.29
CA MET A 102 5.23 10.17 17.98
C MET A 102 5.11 11.22 16.87
N GLU A 103 6.10 12.11 16.78
CA GLU A 103 6.14 13.12 15.72
C GLU A 103 6.23 12.47 14.33
N GLU A 104 7.10 11.48 14.17
CA GLU A 104 7.22 10.72 12.93
C GLU A 104 5.97 9.91 12.63
N VAL A 105 5.34 9.33 13.66
CA VAL A 105 4.06 8.62 13.54
C VAL A 105 2.97 9.57 13.04
N ARG A 106 2.92 10.79 13.54
CA ARG A 106 1.96 11.81 13.08
C ARG A 106 2.19 12.19 11.62
N LYS A 107 3.44 12.31 11.18
CA LYS A 107 3.76 12.58 9.77
C LYS A 107 3.26 11.47 8.85
N ILE A 108 3.44 10.21 9.26
CA ILE A 108 2.92 9.06 8.51
C ILE A 108 1.38 9.08 8.50
N ALA A 109 0.76 9.40 9.63
CA ALA A 109 -0.69 9.50 9.73
C ALA A 109 -1.25 10.58 8.79
N GLU A 110 -0.63 11.75 8.74
CA GLU A 110 -1.04 12.82 7.82
C GLU A 110 -0.96 12.38 6.36
N LEU A 111 0.11 11.70 5.99
CA LEU A 111 0.29 11.19 4.63
C LEU A 111 -0.80 10.19 4.26
N LYS A 112 -1.24 9.40 5.22
CA LYS A 112 -2.21 8.32 5.00
C LYS A 112 -3.67 8.73 5.26
N MET A 113 -3.91 9.94 5.76
CA MET A 113 -5.27 10.42 6.09
C MET A 113 -6.32 10.19 4.99
N PRO A 114 -6.01 10.40 3.69
CA PRO A 114 -7.00 10.16 2.64
C PRO A 114 -7.56 8.73 2.59
N ASP A 115 -6.79 7.75 3.06
CA ASP A 115 -7.18 6.34 3.04
C ASP A 115 -7.63 5.83 4.41
N LEU A 116 -7.57 6.65 5.45
CA LEU A 116 -7.92 6.25 6.80
C LEU A 116 -9.33 6.69 7.20
N ASN A 117 -10.00 5.84 7.95
CA ASN A 117 -11.28 6.17 8.58
C ASN A 117 -11.02 6.75 9.98
N ALA A 118 -10.36 7.90 10.01
CA ALA A 118 -10.02 8.58 11.27
C ALA A 118 -10.59 10.00 11.25
N SER A 119 -11.10 10.45 12.39
CA SER A 119 -11.70 11.77 12.52
C SER A 119 -10.68 12.89 12.71
N SER A 120 -9.46 12.54 13.12
CA SER A 120 -8.38 13.50 13.37
C SER A 120 -7.02 12.87 13.13
N VAL A 121 -5.98 13.70 12.99
CA VAL A 121 -4.60 13.24 12.85
C VAL A 121 -4.16 12.45 14.09
N GLU A 122 -4.62 12.83 15.27
CA GLU A 122 -4.30 12.12 16.51
C GLU A 122 -4.88 10.71 16.52
N SER A 123 -6.12 10.53 16.08
CA SER A 123 -6.75 9.22 15.92
C SER A 123 -6.00 8.38 14.90
N ALA A 124 -5.63 8.98 13.79
CA ALA A 124 -4.84 8.32 12.76
C ALA A 124 -3.46 7.90 13.29
N ALA A 125 -2.80 8.78 14.06
CA ALA A 125 -1.51 8.47 14.69
C ALA A 125 -1.62 7.29 15.65
N SER A 126 -2.72 7.19 16.40
CA SER A 126 -2.98 6.05 17.28
C SER A 126 -3.08 4.74 16.50
N MET A 127 -3.74 4.75 15.34
CA MET A 127 -3.82 3.58 14.46
C MET A 127 -2.45 3.16 13.95
N ILE A 128 -1.65 4.13 13.51
CA ILE A 128 -0.29 3.89 13.01
C ILE A 128 0.61 3.36 14.14
N ALA A 129 0.50 3.94 15.34
CA ALA A 129 1.25 3.49 16.51
C ALA A 129 0.93 2.02 16.86
N GLY A 130 -0.35 1.62 16.75
CA GLY A 130 -0.75 0.24 16.94
C GLY A 130 -0.11 -0.70 15.93
N THR A 131 -0.05 -0.30 14.67
CA THR A 131 0.66 -1.05 13.61
C THR A 131 2.14 -1.17 13.93
N ALA A 132 2.78 -0.08 14.37
CA ALA A 132 4.19 -0.09 14.75
C ALA A 132 4.47 -1.09 15.89
N ARG A 133 3.63 -1.09 16.90
CA ARG A 133 3.76 -2.04 18.02
C ARG A 133 3.65 -3.49 17.54
N SER A 134 2.74 -3.76 16.61
CA SER A 134 2.57 -5.10 16.04
C SER A 134 3.78 -5.54 15.21
N MET A 135 4.62 -4.60 14.79
CA MET A 135 5.86 -4.87 14.04
C MET A 135 7.09 -4.97 14.93
N GLY A 136 6.95 -4.75 16.23
CA GLY A 136 8.08 -4.70 17.15
C GLY A 136 8.82 -3.37 17.16
N ILE A 137 8.14 -2.29 16.77
CA ILE A 137 8.67 -0.92 16.79
C ILE A 137 8.14 -0.23 18.04
N VAL A 138 9.04 0.31 18.86
CA VAL A 138 8.69 1.06 20.06
C VAL A 138 8.33 2.49 19.68
N VAL A 139 7.16 2.95 20.10
CA VAL A 139 6.73 4.34 19.86
C VAL A 139 7.08 5.16 21.11
N GLU A 140 7.90 6.17 20.92
CA GLU A 140 8.34 7.08 22.00
C GLU A 140 7.66 8.44 21.83
N ASP A 141 7.33 9.05 22.95
CA ASP A 141 6.76 10.41 22.97
C ASP A 141 7.84 11.48 22.70
#